data_38b8be5a171eaf50c018bf14b540b877
#
_entry.id   38b8be5a171eaf50c018bf14b540b877
#
_cell.length_a   1.000
_cell.length_b   1.000
_cell.length_c   1.000
_cell.angle_alpha   90.00
_cell.angle_beta   90.00
_cell.angle_gamma   90.00
#
_symmetry.space_group_name_H-M   'P 1'
#
loop_
_entity.id
_entity.type
_entity.pdbx_description
1 polymer ?
#
loop_
_entity_poly.entity_id
_entity_poly.type
_entity_poly.pdbx_seq_one_letter_code
_entity_poly.pdbx_strand_id
1 'polypeptide(L)'
;STITSLIYASFTFIFFAIEAAIMALALELYFGIPLSIGYLLCSLAIIPLVTHGITIISRLQMWTQPVWIVLLVLPYVFVAWKNPDALSAATTFTGKADNGAHFDPLLFGAAATVAFSLIAQIGEQADYLRFLPEKRRANRGRWWAAMLSAGPGWIVPGAAKMLGGAFLAFLALQHEIPFAKAVEPTQMYLVAYQYVFPAAGYALLATAAFVIVSQVKINVTNAYAGSLAWSNFFSRLTHSHPGRVVWLVFNVIIAVLLMELGVFKALEHVLGLYSNVAIAWVGTLVADLVVNKPLGLSPRTIEFRRA
;
A
#
# COMPACT_ATOMS: atom_id res chain seq x y z
N SER A 1 -16.02 16.27 -3.98
CA SER A 1 -15.94 17.51 -3.18
C SER A 1 -14.48 17.86 -2.86
N THR A 2 -14.21 19.09 -2.42
CA THR A 2 -12.88 19.53 -2.00
C THR A 2 -12.36 18.67 -0.84
N ILE A 3 -13.22 18.38 0.14
CA ILE A 3 -12.92 17.52 1.29
C ILE A 3 -12.53 16.10 0.82
N THR A 4 -13.27 15.51 -0.08
CA THR A 4 -12.96 14.19 -0.65
C THR A 4 -11.58 14.16 -1.30
N SER A 5 -11.24 15.21 -2.06
CA SER A 5 -9.91 15.32 -2.67
C SER A 5 -8.81 15.46 -1.63
N LEU A 6 -9.05 16.17 -0.52
CA LEU A 6 -8.09 16.28 0.58
C LEU A 6 -7.90 14.95 1.31
N ILE A 7 -8.99 14.23 1.61
CA ILE A 7 -8.91 12.90 2.24
C ILE A 7 -8.12 11.93 1.34
N TYR A 8 -8.39 11.95 0.05
CA TYR A 8 -7.66 11.10 -0.89
C TYR A 8 -6.20 11.53 -1.06
N ALA A 9 -5.91 12.83 -1.10
CA ALA A 9 -4.54 13.34 -1.12
C ALA A 9 -3.78 12.90 0.14
N SER A 10 -4.40 12.97 1.33
CA SER A 10 -3.75 12.54 2.57
C SER A 10 -3.43 11.05 2.57
N PHE A 11 -4.29 10.20 2.03
CA PHE A 11 -3.96 8.81 1.78
C PHE A 11 -2.66 8.69 0.98
N THR A 12 -2.57 9.36 -0.16
CA THR A 12 -1.47 9.17 -1.09
C THR A 12 -0.11 9.58 -0.53
N PHE A 13 -0.01 10.70 0.20
CA PHE A 13 1.28 11.11 0.76
C PHE A 13 1.67 10.33 2.01
N ILE A 14 0.71 9.89 2.85
CA ILE A 14 0.98 9.04 4.00
C ILE A 14 1.54 7.69 3.53
N PHE A 15 0.85 7.05 2.59
CA PHE A 15 1.30 5.76 2.07
C PHE A 15 2.58 5.88 1.24
N PHE A 16 2.75 6.94 0.47
CA PHE A 16 4.03 7.20 -0.19
C PHE A 16 5.19 7.29 0.83
N ALA A 17 5.00 8.01 1.93
CA ALA A 17 6.01 8.14 2.97
C ALA A 17 6.36 6.79 3.62
N ILE A 18 5.36 5.99 3.95
CA ILE A 18 5.55 4.66 4.53
C ILE A 18 6.33 3.76 3.58
N GLU A 19 5.93 3.69 2.32
CA GLU A 19 6.52 2.82 1.33
C GLU A 19 7.93 3.29 0.92
N ALA A 20 8.18 4.59 0.85
CA ALA A 20 9.51 5.13 0.62
C ALA A 20 10.45 4.90 1.81
N ALA A 21 9.93 4.94 3.04
CA ALA A 21 10.70 4.59 4.23
C ALA A 21 11.11 3.11 4.24
N ILE A 22 10.21 2.20 3.85
CA ILE A 22 10.53 0.78 3.70
C ILE A 22 11.61 0.57 2.62
N MET A 23 11.56 1.32 1.52
CA MET A 23 12.58 1.28 0.47
C MET A 23 13.93 1.79 1.00
N ALA A 24 13.93 2.85 1.80
CA ALA A 24 15.15 3.37 2.44
C ALA A 24 15.76 2.37 3.45
N LEU A 25 14.93 1.64 4.21
CA LEU A 25 15.40 0.54 5.06
C LEU A 25 16.13 -0.55 4.25
N ALA A 26 15.71 -0.83 3.03
CA ALA A 26 16.40 -1.78 2.16
C ALA A 26 17.74 -1.22 1.66
N LEU A 27 17.83 0.09 1.39
CA LEU A 27 19.10 0.75 1.03
C LEU A 27 20.05 0.79 2.23
N GLU A 28 19.56 1.07 3.42
CA GLU A 28 20.35 1.01 4.65
C GLU A 28 20.88 -0.39 4.89
N LEU A 29 20.01 -1.39 4.79
CA LEU A 29 20.35 -2.79 5.05
C LEU A 29 21.42 -3.33 4.10
N TYR A 30 21.35 -2.99 2.81
CA TYR A 30 22.25 -3.53 1.80
C TYR A 30 23.49 -2.67 1.52
N PHE A 31 23.31 -1.34 1.46
CA PHE A 31 24.39 -0.40 1.10
C PHE A 31 24.94 0.38 2.31
N GLY A 32 24.33 0.28 3.48
CA GLY A 32 24.69 1.09 4.66
C GLY A 32 24.36 2.58 4.49
N ILE A 33 23.43 2.94 3.60
CA ILE A 33 23.04 4.34 3.35
C ILE A 33 22.19 4.82 4.54
N PRO A 34 22.53 5.95 5.19
CA PRO A 34 21.73 6.51 6.28
C PRO A 34 20.29 6.78 5.84
N LEU A 35 19.32 6.53 6.73
CA LEU A 35 17.89 6.61 6.41
C LEU A 35 17.47 7.95 5.81
N SER A 36 17.92 9.08 6.35
CA SER A 36 17.58 10.42 5.82
C SER A 36 18.02 10.60 4.36
N ILE A 37 19.20 10.10 4.01
CA ILE A 37 19.67 10.09 2.62
C ILE A 37 18.82 9.11 1.80
N GLY A 38 18.52 7.95 2.35
CA GLY A 38 17.63 6.95 1.74
C GLY A 38 16.27 7.51 1.41
N TYR A 39 15.63 8.24 2.34
CA TYR A 39 14.34 8.89 2.12
C TYR A 39 14.34 9.84 0.93
N LEU A 40 15.38 10.67 0.84
CA LEU A 40 15.52 11.60 -0.26
C LEU A 40 15.74 10.87 -1.60
N LEU A 41 16.67 9.92 -1.65
CA LEU A 41 16.99 9.16 -2.86
C LEU A 41 15.78 8.38 -3.37
N CYS A 42 15.09 7.65 -2.49
CA CYS A 42 13.91 6.87 -2.83
C CYS A 42 12.77 7.75 -3.35
N SER A 43 12.56 8.90 -2.71
CA SER A 43 11.52 9.85 -3.12
C SER A 43 11.81 10.51 -4.45
N LEU A 44 13.04 10.95 -4.67
CA LEU A 44 13.46 11.58 -5.93
C LEU A 44 13.43 10.61 -7.10
N ALA A 45 13.75 9.32 -6.89
CA ALA A 45 13.74 8.30 -7.93
C ALA A 45 12.32 8.05 -8.51
N ILE A 46 11.26 8.32 -7.75
CA ILE A 46 9.88 8.14 -8.20
C ILE A 46 9.41 9.27 -9.13
N ILE A 47 9.91 10.50 -8.94
CA ILE A 47 9.46 11.67 -9.70
C ILE A 47 9.57 11.46 -11.22
N PRO A 48 10.72 11.09 -11.82
CA PRO A 48 10.84 10.91 -13.27
C PRO A 48 9.92 9.79 -13.81
N LEU A 49 9.68 8.74 -13.03
CA LEU A 49 8.79 7.64 -13.44
C LEU A 49 7.34 8.09 -13.58
N VAL A 50 6.91 9.05 -12.76
CA VAL A 50 5.53 9.53 -12.71
C VAL A 50 5.29 10.72 -13.65
N THR A 51 6.30 11.55 -13.91
CA THR A 51 6.16 12.73 -14.79
C THR A 51 5.66 12.38 -16.18
N HIS A 52 6.07 11.24 -16.72
CA HIS A 52 5.64 10.75 -18.04
C HIS A 52 4.25 10.13 -18.08
N GLY A 53 3.56 10.06 -16.95
CA GLY A 53 2.15 9.68 -16.85
C GLY A 53 1.89 8.18 -16.85
N ILE A 54 0.61 7.83 -16.93
CA ILE A 54 0.09 6.47 -16.72
C ILE A 54 0.68 5.43 -17.69
N THR A 55 1.06 5.83 -18.90
CA THR A 55 1.63 4.90 -19.89
C THR A 55 2.96 4.30 -19.44
N ILE A 56 3.85 5.14 -18.88
CA ILE A 56 5.15 4.66 -18.35
C ILE A 56 4.92 3.84 -17.10
N ILE A 57 4.03 4.28 -16.20
CA ILE A 57 3.65 3.53 -15.01
C ILE A 57 3.12 2.14 -15.38
N SER A 58 2.21 2.06 -16.36
CA SER A 58 1.65 0.79 -16.84
C SER A 58 2.71 -0.14 -17.41
N ARG A 59 3.65 0.37 -18.20
CA ARG A 59 4.79 -0.40 -18.71
C ARG A 59 5.67 -0.92 -17.59
N LEU A 60 6.05 -0.06 -16.63
CA LEU A 60 6.82 -0.45 -15.47
C LEU A 60 6.12 -1.57 -14.69
N GLN A 61 4.82 -1.42 -14.42
CA GLN A 61 4.02 -2.43 -13.73
C GLN A 61 4.04 -3.76 -14.48
N MET A 62 3.83 -3.74 -15.79
CA MET A 62 3.76 -4.94 -16.63
C MET A 62 5.11 -5.68 -16.68
N TRP A 63 6.21 -4.96 -16.89
CA TRP A 63 7.55 -5.56 -16.96
C TRP A 63 8.07 -6.09 -15.63
N THR A 64 7.77 -5.40 -14.54
CA THR A 64 8.21 -5.81 -13.19
C THR A 64 7.30 -6.86 -12.56
N GLN A 65 6.10 -7.08 -13.07
CA GLN A 65 5.12 -8.00 -12.45
C GLN A 65 5.61 -9.45 -12.33
N PRO A 66 6.18 -10.09 -13.37
CA PRO A 66 6.68 -11.46 -13.25
C PRO A 66 7.81 -11.57 -12.22
N VAL A 67 8.76 -10.64 -12.26
CA VAL A 67 9.89 -10.59 -11.32
C VAL A 67 9.38 -10.43 -9.89
N TRP A 68 8.45 -9.50 -9.68
CA TRP A 68 7.84 -9.26 -8.38
C TRP A 68 7.11 -10.48 -7.83
N ILE A 69 6.33 -11.20 -8.67
CA ILE A 69 5.63 -12.42 -8.25
C ILE A 69 6.64 -13.50 -7.82
N VAL A 70 7.69 -13.72 -8.62
CA VAL A 70 8.72 -14.72 -8.28
C VAL A 70 9.38 -14.36 -6.95
N LEU A 71 9.84 -13.13 -6.81
CA LEU A 71 10.47 -12.66 -5.57
C LEU A 71 9.50 -12.71 -4.36
N LEU A 72 8.22 -12.42 -4.55
CA LEU A 72 7.22 -12.52 -3.50
C LEU A 72 7.01 -13.96 -3.03
N VAL A 73 6.85 -14.90 -3.97
CA VAL A 73 6.39 -16.26 -3.65
C VAL A 73 7.55 -17.19 -3.25
N LEU A 74 8.72 -16.99 -3.87
CA LEU A 74 9.88 -17.86 -3.70
C LEU A 74 10.25 -18.14 -2.24
N PRO A 75 10.39 -17.13 -1.35
CA PRO A 75 10.76 -17.38 0.04
C PRO A 75 9.71 -18.23 0.78
N TYR A 76 8.41 -18.02 0.55
CA TYR A 76 7.37 -18.84 1.18
C TYR A 76 7.45 -20.30 0.77
N VAL A 77 7.70 -20.59 -0.51
CA VAL A 77 7.86 -21.95 -1.01
C VAL A 77 9.05 -22.64 -0.35
N PHE A 78 10.18 -21.94 -0.25
CA PHE A 78 11.39 -22.52 0.37
C PHE A 78 11.25 -22.67 1.89
N VAL A 79 10.59 -21.76 2.59
CA VAL A 79 10.29 -21.91 4.01
C VAL A 79 9.39 -23.12 4.22
N ALA A 80 8.30 -23.26 3.46
CA ALA A 80 7.39 -24.39 3.56
C ALA A 80 8.08 -25.73 3.25
N TRP A 81 9.05 -25.74 2.33
CA TRP A 81 9.79 -26.94 1.96
C TRP A 81 10.86 -27.32 3.00
N LYS A 82 11.63 -26.34 3.47
CA LYS A 82 12.78 -26.60 4.38
C LYS A 82 12.42 -26.59 5.85
N ASN A 83 11.32 -25.93 6.21
CA ASN A 83 10.82 -25.83 7.57
C ASN A 83 9.29 -25.96 7.61
N PRO A 84 8.74 -27.16 7.27
CA PRO A 84 7.29 -27.36 7.21
C PRO A 84 6.62 -27.15 8.57
N ASP A 85 7.34 -27.39 9.67
CA ASP A 85 6.81 -27.22 11.03
C ASP A 85 6.53 -25.74 11.37
N ALA A 86 7.24 -24.81 10.74
CA ALA A 86 6.99 -23.38 10.96
C ALA A 86 5.57 -22.97 10.59
N LEU A 87 4.99 -23.59 9.56
CA LEU A 87 3.62 -23.28 9.14
C LEU A 87 2.60 -23.77 10.18
N SER A 88 2.77 -24.98 10.69
CA SER A 88 1.90 -25.51 11.75
C SER A 88 2.07 -24.74 13.06
N ALA A 89 3.30 -24.40 13.43
CA ALA A 89 3.58 -23.58 14.61
C ALA A 89 2.97 -22.18 14.52
N ALA A 90 2.97 -21.57 13.34
CA ALA A 90 2.32 -20.28 13.11
C ALA A 90 0.80 -20.32 13.35
N THR A 91 0.14 -21.43 13.01
CA THR A 91 -1.32 -21.57 13.23
C THR A 91 -1.70 -21.74 14.70
N THR A 92 -0.76 -22.19 15.53
CA THR A 92 -0.95 -22.38 16.97
C THR A 92 -0.34 -21.26 17.81
N PHE A 93 0.30 -20.29 17.16
CA PHE A 93 0.94 -19.17 17.85
C PHE A 93 -0.12 -18.21 18.41
N THR A 94 -0.12 -18.04 19.72
CA THR A 94 -1.10 -17.24 20.46
C THR A 94 -0.72 -15.75 20.55
N GLY A 95 0.35 -15.32 19.89
CA GLY A 95 0.84 -13.95 19.95
C GLY A 95 1.84 -13.71 21.08
N LYS A 96 2.21 -12.46 21.28
CA LYS A 96 3.10 -12.00 22.36
C LYS A 96 2.36 -11.36 23.53
N ALA A 97 1.04 -11.19 23.42
CA ALA A 97 0.22 -10.65 24.49
C ALA A 97 -0.03 -11.72 25.58
N ASP A 98 -0.11 -11.29 26.84
CA ASP A 98 -0.26 -12.18 27.98
C ASP A 98 -1.66 -12.83 28.10
N ASN A 99 -2.60 -12.49 27.22
CA ASN A 99 -3.96 -13.02 27.21
C ASN A 99 -4.11 -14.39 26.49
N GLY A 100 -3.02 -14.98 26.02
CA GLY A 100 -3.02 -16.26 25.32
C GLY A 100 -3.85 -16.29 24.05
N ALA A 101 -4.61 -17.38 23.84
CA ALA A 101 -5.45 -17.58 22.66
C ALA A 101 -6.86 -16.92 22.75
N HIS A 102 -7.13 -16.12 23.78
CA HIS A 102 -8.42 -15.47 23.94
C HIS A 102 -8.59 -14.29 22.98
N PHE A 103 -9.81 -14.11 22.48
CA PHE A 103 -10.15 -12.97 21.63
C PHE A 103 -10.02 -11.67 22.45
N ASP A 104 -9.18 -10.76 21.98
CA ASP A 104 -8.98 -9.44 22.55
C ASP A 104 -9.57 -8.38 21.60
N PRO A 105 -10.66 -7.69 21.99
CA PRO A 105 -11.29 -6.67 21.18
C PRO A 105 -10.36 -5.49 20.84
N LEU A 106 -9.41 -5.14 21.73
CA LEU A 106 -8.50 -4.02 21.49
C LEU A 106 -7.43 -4.39 20.46
N LEU A 107 -6.85 -5.59 20.56
CA LEU A 107 -5.90 -6.09 19.56
C LEU A 107 -6.57 -6.32 18.21
N PHE A 108 -7.81 -6.86 18.21
CA PHE A 108 -8.61 -6.97 16.99
C PHE A 108 -8.89 -5.60 16.38
N GLY A 109 -9.27 -4.61 17.20
CA GLY A 109 -9.49 -3.23 16.76
C GLY A 109 -8.23 -2.60 16.19
N ALA A 110 -7.06 -2.79 16.81
CA ALA A 110 -5.78 -2.31 16.31
C ALA A 110 -5.45 -2.92 14.93
N ALA A 111 -5.61 -4.23 14.75
CA ALA A 111 -5.43 -4.88 13.45
C ALA A 111 -6.44 -4.39 12.41
N ALA A 112 -7.69 -4.21 12.79
CA ALA A 112 -8.74 -3.71 11.92
C ALA A 112 -8.45 -2.27 11.44
N THR A 113 -7.88 -1.40 12.28
CA THR A 113 -7.53 -0.03 11.85
C THR A 113 -6.49 -0.02 10.73
N VAL A 114 -5.51 -0.92 10.76
CA VAL A 114 -4.55 -1.07 9.66
C VAL A 114 -5.25 -1.49 8.37
N ALA A 115 -6.13 -2.50 8.43
CA ALA A 115 -6.88 -2.94 7.26
C ALA A 115 -7.80 -1.84 6.72
N PHE A 116 -8.49 -1.12 7.60
CA PHE A 116 -9.40 -0.04 7.21
C PHE A 116 -8.69 1.21 6.72
N SER A 117 -7.45 1.47 7.09
CA SER A 117 -6.68 2.58 6.53
C SER A 117 -6.47 2.41 5.02
N LEU A 118 -6.42 1.18 4.52
CA LEU A 118 -6.27 0.85 3.11
C LEU A 118 -7.56 1.02 2.28
N ILE A 119 -8.73 1.18 2.91
CA ILE A 119 -10.00 1.29 2.18
C ILE A 119 -10.04 2.53 1.27
N ALA A 120 -9.25 3.55 1.56
CA ALA A 120 -9.12 4.74 0.74
C ALA A 120 -8.49 4.46 -0.66
N GLN A 121 -7.88 3.29 -0.86
CA GLN A 121 -7.42 2.83 -2.19
C GLN A 121 -8.57 2.73 -3.22
N ILE A 122 -9.82 2.76 -2.79
CA ILE A 122 -10.97 2.85 -3.72
C ILE A 122 -10.86 4.08 -4.64
N GLY A 123 -10.29 5.18 -4.16
CA GLY A 123 -10.01 6.36 -4.97
C GLY A 123 -8.96 6.09 -6.05
N GLU A 124 -7.88 5.42 -5.68
CA GLU A 124 -6.81 5.01 -6.59
C GLU A 124 -7.31 4.02 -7.65
N GLN A 125 -8.07 3.02 -7.25
CA GLN A 125 -8.68 2.07 -8.18
C GLN A 125 -9.61 2.77 -9.17
N ALA A 126 -10.38 3.77 -8.74
CA ALA A 126 -11.22 4.56 -9.63
C ALA A 126 -10.40 5.33 -10.69
N ASP A 127 -9.20 5.81 -10.33
CA ASP A 127 -8.29 6.49 -11.25
C ASP A 127 -7.76 5.57 -12.37
N TYR A 128 -7.66 4.26 -12.13
CA TYR A 128 -7.27 3.29 -13.16
C TYR A 128 -8.46 2.72 -13.93
N LEU A 129 -9.54 2.39 -13.23
CA LEU A 129 -10.72 1.79 -13.83
C LEU A 129 -11.41 2.71 -14.85
N ARG A 130 -11.22 4.03 -14.75
CA ARG A 130 -11.71 4.99 -15.75
C ARG A 130 -11.11 4.80 -17.15
N PHE A 131 -9.99 4.09 -17.29
CA PHE A 131 -9.39 3.76 -18.57
C PHE A 131 -9.92 2.47 -19.18
N LEU A 132 -10.86 1.77 -18.53
CA LEU A 132 -11.53 0.62 -19.13
C LEU A 132 -12.30 1.04 -20.37
N PRO A 133 -12.29 0.21 -21.44
CA PRO A 133 -13.06 0.48 -22.63
C PRO A 133 -14.56 0.48 -22.32
N GLU A 134 -15.35 1.12 -23.16
CA GLU A 134 -16.82 1.08 -23.04
C GLU A 134 -17.36 -0.35 -22.93
N LYS A 135 -18.26 -0.56 -21.97
CA LYS A 135 -18.93 -1.84 -21.79
C LYS A 135 -19.95 -2.04 -22.90
N ARG A 136 -19.71 -3.02 -23.78
CA ARG A 136 -20.59 -3.42 -24.87
C ARG A 136 -21.03 -4.88 -24.69
N ARG A 137 -22.09 -5.30 -25.39
CA ARG A 137 -22.55 -6.70 -25.32
C ARG A 137 -21.43 -7.68 -25.69
N ALA A 138 -20.63 -7.35 -26.71
CA ALA A 138 -19.53 -8.20 -27.21
C ALA A 138 -18.35 -8.36 -26.23
N ASN A 139 -18.12 -7.39 -25.34
CA ASN A 139 -17.01 -7.43 -24.38
C ASN A 139 -17.45 -7.57 -22.92
N ARG A 140 -18.75 -7.76 -22.65
CA ARG A 140 -19.33 -7.70 -21.30
C ARG A 140 -18.63 -8.61 -20.29
N GLY A 141 -18.33 -9.84 -20.66
CA GLY A 141 -17.66 -10.79 -19.76
C GLY A 141 -16.23 -10.34 -19.44
N ARG A 142 -15.44 -9.98 -20.45
CA ARG A 142 -14.08 -9.47 -20.28
C ARG A 142 -14.05 -8.16 -19.50
N TRP A 143 -15.02 -7.28 -19.74
CA TRP A 143 -15.15 -6.01 -19.03
C TRP A 143 -15.37 -6.22 -17.54
N TRP A 144 -16.30 -7.12 -17.17
CA TRP A 144 -16.56 -7.45 -15.76
C TRP A 144 -15.36 -8.16 -15.11
N ALA A 145 -14.71 -9.08 -15.82
CA ALA A 145 -13.51 -9.75 -15.31
C ALA A 145 -12.40 -8.73 -15.03
N ALA A 146 -12.13 -7.79 -15.94
CA ALA A 146 -11.14 -6.74 -15.74
C ALA A 146 -11.53 -5.80 -14.60
N MET A 147 -12.79 -5.37 -14.52
CA MET A 147 -13.28 -4.47 -13.48
C MET A 147 -13.22 -5.13 -12.09
N LEU A 148 -13.65 -6.38 -11.99
CA LEU A 148 -13.62 -7.10 -10.71
C LEU A 148 -12.20 -7.43 -10.27
N SER A 149 -11.33 -7.88 -11.17
CA SER A 149 -9.94 -8.23 -10.82
C SER A 149 -9.08 -7.00 -10.49
N ALA A 150 -9.25 -5.89 -11.21
CA ALA A 150 -8.50 -4.66 -10.97
C ALA A 150 -9.11 -3.74 -9.90
N GLY A 151 -10.37 -3.95 -9.54
CA GLY A 151 -11.08 -3.25 -8.47
C GLY A 151 -11.16 -4.09 -7.19
N PRO A 152 -12.38 -4.53 -6.79
CA PRO A 152 -12.58 -5.20 -5.50
C PRO A 152 -11.86 -6.54 -5.36
N GLY A 153 -11.47 -7.18 -6.46
CA GLY A 153 -10.72 -8.43 -6.45
C GLY A 153 -9.35 -8.33 -5.76
N TRP A 154 -8.78 -7.13 -5.64
CA TRP A 154 -7.54 -6.90 -4.88
C TRP A 154 -7.65 -7.19 -3.38
N ILE A 155 -8.87 -7.26 -2.83
CA ILE A 155 -9.08 -7.64 -1.43
C ILE A 155 -8.50 -9.05 -1.16
N VAL A 156 -8.67 -10.00 -2.09
CA VAL A 156 -8.22 -11.39 -1.91
C VAL A 156 -6.68 -11.50 -1.82
N PRO A 157 -5.90 -11.03 -2.83
CA PRO A 157 -4.44 -11.06 -2.70
C PRO A 157 -3.93 -10.12 -1.60
N GLY A 158 -4.63 -9.05 -1.28
CA GLY A 158 -4.34 -8.17 -0.15
C GLY A 158 -4.40 -8.93 1.18
N ALA A 159 -5.50 -9.62 1.45
CA ALA A 159 -5.67 -10.44 2.65
C ALA A 159 -4.63 -11.57 2.73
N ALA A 160 -4.36 -12.24 1.61
CA ALA A 160 -3.33 -13.28 1.54
C ALA A 160 -1.93 -12.72 1.88
N LYS A 161 -1.60 -11.53 1.39
CA LYS A 161 -0.33 -10.85 1.72
C LYS A 161 -0.25 -10.45 3.18
N MET A 162 -1.35 -9.99 3.80
CA MET A 162 -1.38 -9.68 5.23
C MET A 162 -1.14 -10.91 6.09
N LEU A 163 -1.78 -12.04 5.76
CA LEU A 163 -1.53 -13.32 6.42
C LEU A 163 -0.09 -13.80 6.21
N GLY A 164 0.42 -13.66 4.98
CA GLY A 164 1.82 -13.96 4.67
C GLY A 164 2.79 -13.08 5.47
N GLY A 165 2.52 -11.78 5.61
CA GLY A 165 3.32 -10.88 6.45
C GLY A 165 3.32 -11.28 7.92
N ALA A 166 2.14 -11.64 8.47
CA ALA A 166 2.04 -12.15 9.85
C ALA A 166 2.86 -13.45 10.04
N PHE A 167 2.82 -14.35 9.07
CA PHE A 167 3.65 -15.55 9.08
C PHE A 167 5.15 -15.23 9.05
N LEU A 168 5.60 -14.29 8.21
CA LEU A 168 7.01 -13.90 8.16
C LEU A 168 7.48 -13.20 9.44
N ALA A 169 6.63 -12.38 10.06
CA ALA A 169 6.93 -11.78 11.37
C ALA A 169 7.09 -12.86 12.44
N PHE A 170 6.19 -13.85 12.47
CA PHE A 170 6.31 -15.02 13.34
C PHE A 170 7.61 -15.78 13.08
N LEU A 171 7.95 -16.04 11.82
CA LEU A 171 9.19 -16.71 11.43
C LEU A 171 10.44 -15.93 11.93
N ALA A 172 10.43 -14.60 11.79
CA ALA A 172 11.50 -13.74 12.30
C ALA A 172 11.63 -13.83 13.84
N LEU A 173 10.51 -13.88 14.56
CA LEU A 173 10.52 -14.10 16.01
C LEU A 173 11.09 -15.45 16.41
N GLN A 174 10.82 -16.51 15.64
CA GLN A 174 11.42 -17.84 15.86
C GLN A 174 12.95 -17.86 15.65
N HIS A 175 13.47 -16.93 14.84
CA HIS A 175 14.91 -16.72 14.64
C HIS A 175 15.51 -15.70 15.63
N GLU A 176 14.84 -15.49 16.76
CA GLU A 176 15.30 -14.61 17.85
C GLU A 176 15.48 -13.13 17.44
N ILE A 177 14.88 -12.72 16.33
CA ILE A 177 14.86 -11.31 15.96
C ILE A 177 13.98 -10.54 16.96
N PRO A 178 14.49 -9.45 17.57
CA PRO A 178 13.71 -8.65 18.50
C PRO A 178 12.39 -8.17 17.88
N PHE A 179 11.30 -8.15 18.65
CA PHE A 179 9.94 -7.85 18.17
C PHE A 179 9.88 -6.58 17.31
N ALA A 180 10.53 -5.50 17.76
CA ALA A 180 10.55 -4.24 17.02
C ALA A 180 11.13 -4.36 15.59
N LYS A 181 12.07 -5.29 15.38
CA LYS A 181 12.68 -5.58 14.08
C LYS A 181 11.96 -6.71 13.34
N ALA A 182 11.38 -7.66 14.06
CA ALA A 182 10.66 -8.79 13.46
C ALA A 182 9.42 -8.36 12.67
N VAL A 183 8.88 -7.16 12.92
CA VAL A 183 7.77 -6.55 12.17
C VAL A 183 8.23 -5.64 11.03
N GLU A 184 9.53 -5.45 10.85
CA GLU A 184 10.07 -4.70 9.69
C GLU A 184 10.09 -5.59 8.43
N PRO A 185 9.50 -5.16 7.31
CA PRO A 185 9.44 -5.95 6.08
C PRO A 185 10.82 -6.43 5.58
N THR A 186 11.87 -5.62 5.76
CA THR A 186 13.24 -5.97 5.39
C THR A 186 13.77 -7.15 6.18
N GLN A 187 13.52 -7.19 7.50
CA GLN A 187 13.96 -8.29 8.35
C GLN A 187 13.15 -9.57 8.10
N MET A 188 11.83 -9.42 7.95
CA MET A 188 10.95 -10.54 7.61
C MET A 188 11.42 -11.28 6.36
N TYR A 189 11.65 -10.53 5.27
CA TYR A 189 12.09 -11.11 4.01
C TYR A 189 13.54 -11.59 4.04
N LEU A 190 14.44 -10.94 4.80
CA LEU A 190 15.80 -11.39 4.97
C LEU A 190 15.84 -12.80 5.58
N VAL A 191 15.11 -13.02 6.67
CA VAL A 191 15.01 -14.35 7.30
C VAL A 191 14.44 -15.38 6.33
N ALA A 192 13.38 -15.04 5.60
CA ALA A 192 12.76 -15.95 4.65
C ALA A 192 13.67 -16.27 3.45
N TYR A 193 14.43 -15.29 2.95
CA TYR A 193 15.39 -15.49 1.86
C TYR A 193 16.62 -16.31 2.28
N GLN A 194 16.95 -16.39 3.56
CA GLN A 194 18.00 -17.32 4.05
C GLN A 194 17.63 -18.79 3.81
N TYR A 195 16.35 -19.12 3.74
CA TYR A 195 15.89 -20.44 3.31
C TYR A 195 16.10 -20.68 1.81
N VAL A 196 16.06 -19.64 0.99
CA VAL A 196 16.32 -19.74 -0.45
C VAL A 196 17.82 -19.83 -0.74
N PHE A 197 18.57 -18.90 -0.17
CA PHE A 197 20.00 -18.70 -0.40
C PHE A 197 20.81 -18.97 0.88
N PRO A 198 21.61 -20.07 0.92
CA PRO A 198 22.45 -20.36 2.08
C PRO A 198 23.51 -19.28 2.35
N ALA A 199 24.02 -18.63 1.30
CA ALA A 199 24.99 -17.57 1.44
C ALA A 199 24.28 -16.24 1.81
N ALA A 200 24.64 -15.66 2.94
CA ALA A 200 24.03 -14.46 3.51
C ALA A 200 23.97 -13.28 2.53
N GLY A 201 25.02 -13.08 1.71
CA GLY A 201 25.07 -12.00 0.72
C GLY A 201 23.98 -12.10 -0.35
N TYR A 202 23.65 -13.30 -0.82
CA TYR A 202 22.59 -13.49 -1.81
C TYR A 202 21.20 -13.32 -1.19
N ALA A 203 20.99 -13.77 0.05
CA ALA A 203 19.74 -13.52 0.77
C ALA A 203 19.51 -12.02 0.97
N LEU A 204 20.57 -11.29 1.35
CA LEU A 204 20.54 -9.85 1.54
C LEU A 204 20.25 -9.11 0.22
N LEU A 205 20.92 -9.48 -0.88
CA LEU A 205 20.68 -8.92 -2.21
C LEU A 205 19.25 -9.16 -2.68
N ALA A 206 18.74 -10.40 -2.53
CA ALA A 206 17.38 -10.76 -2.92
C ALA A 206 16.34 -9.97 -2.10
N THR A 207 16.57 -9.79 -0.81
CA THR A 207 15.73 -8.97 0.07
C THR A 207 15.68 -7.52 -0.42
N ALA A 208 16.84 -6.91 -0.63
CA ALA A 208 16.91 -5.53 -1.10
C ALA A 208 16.24 -5.37 -2.48
N ALA A 209 16.53 -6.27 -3.42
CA ALA A 209 15.92 -6.26 -4.75
C ALA A 209 14.40 -6.40 -4.69
N PHE A 210 13.88 -7.34 -3.88
CA PHE A 210 12.44 -7.53 -3.71
C PHE A 210 11.78 -6.28 -3.12
N VAL A 211 12.32 -5.74 -2.03
CA VAL A 211 11.76 -4.57 -1.36
C VAL A 211 11.77 -3.37 -2.31
N ILE A 212 12.89 -3.08 -2.96
CA ILE A 212 12.99 -1.94 -3.88
C ILE A 212 11.98 -2.09 -5.03
N VAL A 213 11.93 -3.24 -5.70
CA VAL A 213 10.97 -3.48 -6.79
C VAL A 213 9.54 -3.33 -6.30
N SER A 214 9.21 -3.92 -5.16
CA SER A 214 7.87 -3.86 -4.56
C SER A 214 7.47 -2.41 -4.25
N GLN A 215 8.34 -1.66 -3.61
CA GLN A 215 8.03 -0.31 -3.15
C GLN A 215 8.02 0.72 -4.30
N VAL A 216 8.88 0.59 -5.30
CA VAL A 216 8.79 1.41 -6.52
C VAL A 216 7.44 1.20 -7.21
N LYS A 217 6.97 -0.06 -7.32
CA LYS A 217 5.69 -0.38 -7.97
C LYS A 217 4.50 0.33 -7.30
N ILE A 218 4.46 0.38 -5.98
CA ILE A 218 3.36 1.02 -5.26
C ILE A 218 3.53 2.54 -5.19
N ASN A 219 4.77 3.04 -5.04
CA ASN A 219 5.00 4.47 -4.92
C ASN A 219 4.78 5.27 -6.21
N VAL A 220 5.01 4.69 -7.37
CA VAL A 220 4.64 5.36 -8.64
C VAL A 220 3.12 5.58 -8.73
N THR A 221 2.31 4.69 -8.16
CA THR A 221 0.85 4.81 -8.12
C THR A 221 0.40 5.83 -7.08
N ASN A 222 0.95 5.78 -5.87
CA ASN A 222 0.69 6.76 -4.82
C ASN A 222 1.04 8.19 -5.28
N ALA A 223 2.20 8.38 -5.90
CA ALA A 223 2.62 9.68 -6.39
C ALA A 223 1.74 10.18 -7.55
N TYR A 224 1.35 9.29 -8.47
CA TYR A 224 0.44 9.63 -9.56
C TYR A 224 -0.94 10.06 -9.03
N ALA A 225 -1.53 9.23 -8.19
CA ALA A 225 -2.82 9.49 -7.57
C ALA A 225 -2.80 10.77 -6.71
N GLY A 226 -1.74 10.97 -5.94
CA GLY A 226 -1.52 12.18 -5.16
C GLY A 226 -1.47 13.44 -6.00
N SER A 227 -0.77 13.40 -7.14
CA SER A 227 -0.70 14.54 -8.05
C SER A 227 -2.08 14.93 -8.61
N LEU A 228 -2.95 13.97 -8.86
CA LEU A 228 -4.34 14.20 -9.29
C LEU A 228 -5.21 14.73 -8.15
N ALA A 229 -5.08 14.15 -6.96
CA ALA A 229 -5.86 14.55 -5.78
C ALA A 229 -5.56 15.98 -5.37
N TRP A 230 -4.29 16.37 -5.31
CA TRP A 230 -3.87 17.75 -5.04
C TRP A 230 -4.31 18.72 -6.13
N SER A 231 -4.16 18.35 -7.40
CA SER A 231 -4.67 19.15 -8.52
C SER A 231 -6.16 19.42 -8.38
N ASN A 232 -6.95 18.40 -8.05
CA ASN A 232 -8.39 18.53 -7.83
C ASN A 232 -8.73 19.37 -6.61
N PHE A 233 -7.97 19.26 -5.52
CA PHE A 233 -8.17 20.03 -4.31
C PHE A 233 -7.94 21.52 -4.55
N PHE A 234 -6.75 21.88 -5.05
CA PHE A 234 -6.39 23.29 -5.21
C PHE A 234 -7.11 23.96 -6.37
N SER A 235 -7.40 23.26 -7.47
CA SER A 235 -8.19 23.85 -8.55
C SER A 235 -9.59 24.29 -8.10
N ARG A 236 -10.15 23.63 -7.11
CA ARG A 236 -11.44 23.97 -6.53
C ARG A 236 -11.35 25.07 -5.46
N LEU A 237 -10.21 25.16 -4.78
CA LEU A 237 -9.99 26.13 -3.71
C LEU A 237 -9.51 27.48 -4.24
N THR A 238 -8.57 27.46 -5.19
CA THR A 238 -7.86 28.66 -5.67
C THR A 238 -8.19 29.03 -7.11
N HIS A 239 -8.96 28.19 -7.83
CA HIS A 239 -9.21 28.31 -9.27
C HIS A 239 -7.93 28.35 -10.14
N SER A 240 -6.79 27.98 -9.56
CA SER A 240 -5.50 27.89 -10.24
C SER A 240 -5.23 26.45 -10.69
N HIS A 241 -4.62 26.31 -11.88
CA HIS A 241 -4.37 25.02 -12.50
C HIS A 241 -2.88 24.88 -12.87
N PRO A 242 -1.96 24.91 -11.90
CA PRO A 242 -0.58 24.56 -12.16
C PRO A 242 -0.53 23.12 -12.66
N GLY A 243 0.43 22.81 -13.51
CA GLY A 243 0.55 21.48 -14.10
C GLY A 243 0.69 20.37 -13.05
N ARG A 244 0.27 19.15 -13.40
CA ARG A 244 0.29 17.98 -12.51
C ARG A 244 1.65 17.72 -11.84
N VAL A 245 2.76 18.06 -12.51
CA VAL A 245 4.11 17.86 -11.97
C VAL A 245 4.36 18.70 -10.73
N VAL A 246 3.79 19.90 -10.64
CA VAL A 246 3.90 20.75 -9.44
C VAL A 246 3.29 20.01 -8.23
N TRP A 247 2.12 19.42 -8.42
CA TRP A 247 1.44 18.67 -7.37
C TRP A 247 2.11 17.34 -7.04
N LEU A 248 2.78 16.74 -8.01
CA LEU A 248 3.63 15.57 -7.77
C LEU A 248 4.78 15.93 -6.82
N VAL A 249 5.52 16.99 -7.13
CA VAL A 249 6.64 17.45 -6.29
C VAL A 249 6.14 17.85 -4.90
N PHE A 250 5.01 18.56 -4.82
CA PHE A 250 4.38 18.93 -3.56
C PHE A 250 4.04 17.71 -2.69
N ASN A 251 3.43 16.67 -3.29
CA ASN A 251 3.13 15.42 -2.59
C ASN A 251 4.38 14.73 -2.06
N VAL A 252 5.45 14.69 -2.86
CA VAL A 252 6.73 14.09 -2.47
C VAL A 252 7.41 14.89 -1.35
N ILE A 253 7.37 16.21 -1.38
CA ILE A 253 7.93 17.05 -0.30
C ILE A 253 7.23 16.76 1.02
N ILE A 254 5.89 16.71 1.04
CA ILE A 254 5.15 16.38 2.27
C ILE A 254 5.55 15.00 2.77
N ALA A 255 5.67 14.03 1.88
CA ALA A 255 6.05 12.66 2.25
C ALA A 255 7.47 12.60 2.84
N VAL A 256 8.44 13.32 2.26
CA VAL A 256 9.82 13.39 2.82
C VAL A 256 9.81 14.02 4.20
N LEU A 257 9.06 15.09 4.41
CA LEU A 257 8.92 15.72 5.73
C LEU A 257 8.32 14.76 6.75
N LEU A 258 7.32 13.97 6.37
CA LEU A 258 6.73 12.97 7.25
C LEU A 258 7.73 11.85 7.62
N MET A 259 8.56 11.42 6.66
CA MET A 259 9.59 10.42 6.94
C MET A 259 10.64 10.93 7.92
N GLU A 260 11.12 12.17 7.75
CA GLU A 260 12.06 12.80 8.67
C GLU A 260 11.45 13.01 10.08
N LEU A 261 10.13 13.25 10.17
CA LEU A 261 9.40 13.29 11.43
C LEU A 261 9.14 11.92 12.05
N GLY A 262 9.58 10.82 11.39
CA GLY A 262 9.50 9.48 11.92
C GLY A 262 8.12 8.83 11.77
N VAL A 263 7.38 9.13 10.71
CA VAL A 263 6.03 8.55 10.44
C VAL A 263 6.03 7.02 10.49
N PHE A 264 7.13 6.37 10.06
CA PHE A 264 7.23 4.92 10.09
C PHE A 264 7.26 4.37 11.53
N LYS A 265 7.91 5.07 12.47
CA LYS A 265 7.92 4.69 13.89
C LYS A 265 6.57 4.90 14.57
N ALA A 266 5.78 5.85 14.08
CA ALA A 266 4.44 6.17 14.58
C ALA A 266 3.32 5.51 13.74
N LEU A 267 3.64 4.48 12.96
CA LEU A 267 2.78 3.88 11.94
C LEU A 267 1.38 3.53 12.48
N GLU A 268 1.29 2.84 13.60
CA GLU A 268 0.02 2.44 14.19
C GLU A 268 -0.87 3.62 14.54
N HIS A 269 -0.30 4.67 15.13
CA HIS A 269 -1.05 5.88 15.48
C HIS A 269 -1.52 6.65 14.24
N VAL A 270 -0.64 6.78 13.23
CA VAL A 270 -0.98 7.48 11.98
C VAL A 270 -2.06 6.72 11.23
N LEU A 271 -1.93 5.40 11.07
CA LEU A 271 -2.93 4.57 10.39
C LEU A 271 -4.22 4.48 11.19
N GLY A 272 -4.14 4.39 12.54
CA GLY A 272 -5.30 4.37 13.41
C GLY A 272 -6.15 5.65 13.30
N LEU A 273 -5.52 6.82 13.32
CA LEU A 273 -6.21 8.08 13.12
C LEU A 273 -6.79 8.18 11.69
N TYR A 274 -5.99 7.83 10.69
CA TYR A 274 -6.38 7.91 9.29
C TYR A 274 -7.53 6.95 8.94
N SER A 275 -7.57 5.75 9.52
CA SER A 275 -8.63 4.77 9.28
C SER A 275 -10.02 5.30 9.61
N ASN A 276 -10.15 6.08 10.69
CA ASN A 276 -11.43 6.69 11.06
C ASN A 276 -11.94 7.67 9.99
N VAL A 277 -11.02 8.47 9.43
CA VAL A 277 -11.34 9.40 8.33
C VAL A 277 -11.72 8.63 7.06
N ALA A 278 -10.95 7.59 6.72
CA ALA A 278 -11.20 6.76 5.55
C ALA A 278 -12.55 6.00 5.64
N ILE A 279 -12.85 5.41 6.79
CA ILE A 279 -14.13 4.73 7.04
C ILE A 279 -15.30 5.69 6.94
N ALA A 280 -15.21 6.87 7.57
CA ALA A 280 -16.26 7.88 7.50
C ALA A 280 -16.51 8.32 6.06
N TRP A 281 -15.46 8.54 5.28
CA TRP A 281 -15.58 8.89 3.86
C TRP A 281 -16.25 7.78 3.04
N VAL A 282 -15.72 6.55 3.08
CA VAL A 282 -16.24 5.43 2.30
C VAL A 282 -17.62 5.02 2.80
N GLY A 283 -17.85 5.00 4.11
CA GLY A 283 -19.15 4.73 4.71
C GLY A 283 -20.25 5.70 4.23
N THR A 284 -19.91 6.99 4.09
CA THR A 284 -20.81 7.99 3.52
C THR A 284 -21.16 7.68 2.06
N LEU A 285 -20.17 7.28 1.24
CA LEU A 285 -20.41 6.88 -0.15
C LEU A 285 -21.30 5.64 -0.23
N VAL A 286 -21.02 4.62 0.59
CA VAL A 286 -21.83 3.39 0.65
C VAL A 286 -23.26 3.71 1.09
N ALA A 287 -23.43 4.49 2.14
CA ALA A 287 -24.76 4.89 2.61
C ALA A 287 -25.56 5.63 1.52
N ASP A 288 -24.92 6.55 0.79
CA ASP A 288 -25.59 7.25 -0.32
C ASP A 288 -25.99 6.30 -1.46
N LEU A 289 -25.03 5.48 -1.92
CA LEU A 289 -25.24 4.63 -3.09
C LEU A 289 -26.15 3.43 -2.84
N VAL A 290 -26.08 2.83 -1.66
CA VAL A 290 -26.75 1.56 -1.34
C VAL A 290 -28.07 1.78 -0.58
N VAL A 291 -28.18 2.86 0.18
CA VAL A 291 -29.35 3.13 1.03
C VAL A 291 -30.13 4.34 0.50
N ASN A 292 -29.52 5.52 0.46
CA ASN A 292 -30.25 6.76 0.18
C ASN A 292 -30.81 6.81 -1.25
N LYS A 293 -30.00 6.48 -2.26
CA LYS A 293 -30.47 6.50 -3.67
C LYS A 293 -31.56 5.48 -3.96
N PRO A 294 -31.47 4.21 -3.55
CA PRO A 294 -32.58 3.25 -3.72
C PRO A 294 -33.85 3.65 -3.01
N LEU A 295 -33.76 4.24 -1.82
CA LEU A 295 -34.90 4.70 -1.02
C LEU A 295 -35.44 6.08 -1.48
N GLY A 296 -34.80 6.74 -2.45
CA GLY A 296 -35.22 8.06 -2.92
C GLY A 296 -34.89 9.22 -1.98
N LEU A 297 -34.05 8.99 -0.96
CA LEU A 297 -33.61 10.00 0.00
C LEU A 297 -32.54 10.94 -0.53
N SER A 298 -31.87 10.57 -1.63
CA SER A 298 -30.93 11.43 -2.35
C SER A 298 -31.16 11.34 -3.87
N PRO A 299 -30.71 12.37 -4.65
CA PRO A 299 -30.85 12.37 -6.09
C PRO A 299 -30.20 11.15 -6.74
N ARG A 300 -30.89 10.49 -7.68
CA ARG A 300 -30.35 9.32 -8.39
C ARG A 300 -29.21 9.68 -9.33
N THR A 301 -29.19 10.91 -9.82
CA THR A 301 -28.17 11.44 -10.72
C THR A 301 -27.03 12.05 -9.93
N ILE A 302 -25.82 11.96 -10.49
CA ILE A 302 -24.66 12.66 -9.93
C ILE A 302 -24.76 14.12 -10.35
N GLU A 303 -24.88 15.02 -9.40
CA GLU A 303 -24.83 16.45 -9.65
C GLU A 303 -23.37 16.90 -9.78
N PHE A 304 -22.97 17.30 -10.97
CA PHE A 304 -21.65 17.89 -11.22
C PHE A 304 -21.62 19.39 -10.96
N ARG A 305 -22.79 20.01 -10.90
CA ARG A 305 -22.89 21.43 -10.53
C ARG A 305 -22.57 21.60 -9.04
N ARG A 306 -21.82 22.60 -8.78
CA ARG A 306 -21.47 22.93 -7.43
C ARG A 306 -22.13 24.16 -7.02
N ALA A 307 -22.60 24.15 -5.79
CA ALA A 307 -22.82 25.38 -5.06
C ALA A 307 -21.49 26.02 -4.72
#